data_19c5ff06ce1525bf5f1a19bf2e4f58c0
#
_entry.id   19c5ff06ce1525bf5f1a19bf2e4f58c0
#
_cell.length_a   1.000
_cell.length_b   1.000
_cell.length_c   1.000
_cell.angle_alpha   90.00
_cell.angle_beta   90.00
_cell.angle_gamma   90.00
#
_symmetry.space_group_name_H-M   'P 1'
#
loop_
_entity.id
_entity.type
_entity.pdbx_description
1 polymer ?
#
loop_
_entity_poly.entity_id
_entity_poly.type
_entity_poly.pdbx_seq_one_letter_code
_entity_poly.pdbx_strand_id
1 'polypeptide(L)'
;MKEIAVFGLGTLGKSLAISYSNMGGKVIAIDKSQEKVDEISDYVTFAIRADLTEENVIKGLGVANVDVAIVTIGENFEASIIVTAVCKEIGIPYIIAKARDKLQGNILTKVGADEIVYPESETGIRMAKNLAHGEKFMDIAEISDTFSIIEAKVPESWVGKNLMELSLRKKV
;
A
#
# COMPACT_ATOMS: atom_id res chain seq x y z
N MET A 1 2.49 -18.29 -1.70
CA MET A 1 2.34 -16.82 -1.60
C MET A 1 0.91 -16.52 -1.97
N LYS A 2 0.30 -15.45 -1.45
CA LYS A 2 -1.10 -15.10 -1.72
C LYS A 2 -1.29 -14.66 -3.18
N GLU A 3 -2.48 -14.87 -3.72
CA GLU A 3 -2.91 -14.31 -5.00
C GLU A 3 -3.68 -13.01 -4.74
N ILE A 4 -3.33 -11.93 -5.44
CA ILE A 4 -3.92 -10.60 -5.20
C ILE A 4 -4.54 -10.03 -6.46
N ALA A 5 -5.61 -9.23 -6.28
CA ALA A 5 -6.18 -8.39 -7.33
C ALA A 5 -5.94 -6.91 -6.99
N VAL A 6 -5.38 -6.15 -7.93
CA VAL A 6 -5.10 -4.71 -7.79
C VAL A 6 -6.03 -3.94 -8.72
N PHE A 7 -6.92 -3.16 -8.14
CA PHE A 7 -7.90 -2.32 -8.84
C PHE A 7 -7.42 -0.87 -8.87
N GLY A 8 -7.06 -0.40 -10.06
CA GLY A 8 -6.47 0.92 -10.30
C GLY A 8 -4.94 0.87 -10.40
N LEU A 9 -4.41 1.23 -11.56
CA LEU A 9 -2.99 1.22 -11.88
C LEU A 9 -2.40 2.64 -11.90
N GLY A 10 -2.80 3.45 -10.91
CA GLY A 10 -2.08 4.68 -10.57
C GLY A 10 -0.71 4.37 -9.97
N THR A 11 0.01 5.40 -9.50
CA THR A 11 1.37 5.26 -8.96
C THR A 11 1.47 4.16 -7.90
N LEU A 12 0.56 4.15 -6.92
CA LEU A 12 0.56 3.15 -5.85
C LEU A 12 0.27 1.74 -6.39
N GLY A 13 -0.83 1.58 -7.15
CA GLY A 13 -1.26 0.27 -7.64
C GLY A 13 -0.24 -0.37 -8.58
N LYS A 14 0.32 0.40 -9.51
CA LYS A 14 1.37 -0.07 -10.42
C LYS A 14 2.64 -0.50 -9.66
N SER A 15 3.12 0.35 -8.74
CA SER A 15 4.31 0.04 -7.94
C SER A 15 4.12 -1.21 -7.08
N LEU A 16 2.97 -1.33 -6.40
CA LEU A 16 2.64 -2.49 -5.57
C LEU A 16 2.56 -3.77 -6.41
N ALA A 17 1.83 -3.74 -7.53
CA ALA A 17 1.63 -4.90 -8.39
C ALA A 17 2.96 -5.44 -8.94
N ILE A 18 3.83 -4.57 -9.45
CA ILE A 18 5.16 -4.96 -9.96
C ILE A 18 6.05 -5.50 -8.82
N SER A 19 6.10 -4.78 -7.69
CA SER A 19 6.95 -5.20 -6.56
C SER A 19 6.52 -6.56 -6.01
N TYR A 20 5.21 -6.79 -5.85
CA TYR A 20 4.69 -8.06 -5.35
C TYR A 20 4.92 -9.22 -6.32
N SER A 21 4.76 -8.96 -7.62
CA SER A 21 5.06 -9.95 -8.66
C SER A 21 6.55 -10.32 -8.69
N ASN A 22 7.45 -9.33 -8.56
CA ASN A 22 8.90 -9.57 -8.48
C ASN A 22 9.30 -10.40 -7.25
N MET A 23 8.51 -10.38 -6.19
CA MET A 23 8.68 -11.26 -5.02
C MET A 23 8.13 -12.67 -5.25
N GLY A 24 7.56 -12.96 -6.44
CA GLY A 24 6.99 -14.25 -6.82
C GLY A 24 5.49 -14.39 -6.49
N GLY A 25 4.81 -13.31 -6.13
CA GLY A 25 3.35 -13.29 -5.93
C GLY A 25 2.59 -13.30 -7.25
N LYS A 26 1.37 -13.86 -7.24
CA LYS A 26 0.47 -13.78 -8.37
C LYS A 26 -0.38 -12.53 -8.30
N VAL A 27 -0.45 -11.78 -9.39
CA VAL A 27 -1.15 -10.49 -9.45
C VAL A 27 -2.11 -10.46 -10.64
N ILE A 28 -3.36 -10.09 -10.37
CA ILE A 28 -4.34 -9.67 -11.35
C ILE A 28 -4.41 -8.14 -11.26
N ALA A 29 -3.96 -7.44 -12.28
CA ALA A 29 -3.91 -5.98 -12.33
C ALA A 29 -5.03 -5.44 -13.23
N ILE A 30 -5.85 -4.52 -12.73
CA ILE A 30 -7.04 -4.04 -13.41
C ILE A 30 -7.08 -2.51 -13.45
N ASP A 31 -7.29 -1.92 -14.62
CA ASP A 31 -7.53 -0.48 -14.80
C ASP A 31 -8.45 -0.23 -16.00
N LYS A 32 -9.11 0.92 -16.05
CA LYS A 32 -9.91 1.36 -17.21
C LYS A 32 -9.05 1.80 -18.41
N SER A 33 -7.81 2.23 -18.15
CA SER A 33 -6.86 2.73 -19.16
C SER A 33 -6.11 1.57 -19.80
N GLN A 34 -6.26 1.42 -21.13
CA GLN A 34 -5.52 0.43 -21.91
C GLN A 34 -4.01 0.67 -21.79
N GLU A 35 -3.58 1.93 -21.87
CA GLU A 35 -2.17 2.31 -21.76
C GLU A 35 -1.52 1.77 -20.47
N LYS A 36 -2.18 1.96 -19.31
CA LYS A 36 -1.68 1.46 -18.04
C LYS A 36 -1.66 -0.07 -17.95
N VAL A 37 -2.65 -0.72 -18.57
CA VAL A 37 -2.73 -2.18 -18.63
C VAL A 37 -1.60 -2.73 -19.50
N ASP A 38 -1.33 -2.12 -20.64
CA ASP A 38 -0.25 -2.52 -21.54
C ASP A 38 1.13 -2.34 -20.88
N GLU A 39 1.34 -1.22 -20.16
CA GLU A 39 2.58 -0.94 -19.44
C GLU A 39 2.93 -1.96 -18.36
N ILE A 40 1.94 -2.63 -17.77
CA ILE A 40 2.17 -3.58 -16.67
C ILE A 40 2.09 -5.04 -17.10
N SER A 41 1.61 -5.33 -18.30
CA SER A 41 1.28 -6.68 -18.76
C SER A 41 2.43 -7.68 -18.67
N ASP A 42 3.66 -7.24 -18.92
CA ASP A 42 4.86 -8.10 -18.87
C ASP A 42 5.35 -8.39 -17.42
N TYR A 43 4.80 -7.69 -16.43
CA TYR A 43 5.26 -7.76 -15.04
C TYR A 43 4.31 -8.52 -14.11
N VAL A 44 3.10 -8.81 -14.53
CA VAL A 44 2.06 -9.40 -13.67
C VAL A 44 1.48 -10.67 -14.27
N THR A 45 0.74 -11.46 -13.50
CA THR A 45 0.14 -12.72 -13.97
C THR A 45 -0.95 -12.45 -15.01
N PHE A 46 -1.81 -11.47 -14.74
CA PHE A 46 -2.86 -11.01 -15.65
C PHE A 46 -2.99 -9.50 -15.55
N ALA A 47 -3.10 -8.84 -16.70
CA ALA A 47 -3.43 -7.42 -16.80
C ALA A 47 -4.73 -7.28 -17.59
N ILE A 48 -5.75 -6.64 -17.02
CA ILE A 48 -7.11 -6.63 -17.54
C ILE A 48 -7.60 -5.17 -17.65
N ARG A 49 -8.09 -4.80 -18.83
CA ARG A 49 -8.82 -3.55 -18.98
C ARG A 49 -10.28 -3.75 -18.61
N ALA A 50 -10.78 -2.97 -17.64
CA ALA A 50 -12.19 -3.01 -17.25
C ALA A 50 -12.68 -1.64 -16.74
N ASP A 51 -13.94 -1.33 -16.99
CA ASP A 51 -14.60 -0.21 -16.34
C ASP A 51 -15.06 -0.63 -14.94
N LEU A 52 -14.46 -0.02 -13.93
CA LEU A 52 -14.67 -0.35 -12.53
C LEU A 52 -15.86 0.42 -11.89
N THR A 53 -16.66 1.09 -12.70
CA THR A 53 -17.93 1.72 -12.28
C THR A 53 -19.12 0.77 -12.45
N GLU A 54 -18.94 -0.36 -13.11
CA GLU A 54 -20.00 -1.32 -13.39
C GLU A 54 -19.83 -2.62 -12.59
N GLU A 55 -20.75 -2.89 -11.68
CA GLU A 55 -20.76 -4.05 -10.80
C GLU A 55 -20.65 -5.39 -11.54
N ASN A 56 -21.44 -5.58 -12.61
CA ASN A 56 -21.43 -6.81 -13.40
C ASN A 56 -20.08 -7.06 -14.08
N VAL A 57 -19.38 -5.99 -14.48
CA VAL A 57 -18.02 -6.07 -15.06
C VAL A 57 -17.07 -6.61 -13.99
N ILE A 58 -17.10 -6.06 -12.77
CA ILE A 58 -16.22 -6.48 -11.67
C ILE A 58 -16.46 -7.96 -11.31
N LYS A 59 -17.72 -8.38 -11.19
CA LYS A 59 -18.09 -9.79 -10.92
C LYS A 59 -17.60 -10.74 -12.01
N GLY A 60 -17.51 -10.27 -13.25
CA GLY A 60 -17.04 -11.03 -14.40
C GLY A 60 -15.52 -11.18 -14.53
N LEU A 61 -14.72 -10.47 -13.73
CA LEU A 61 -13.25 -10.45 -13.83
C LEU A 61 -12.56 -11.75 -13.37
N GLY A 62 -13.28 -12.68 -12.76
CA GLY A 62 -12.70 -13.92 -12.24
C GLY A 62 -11.86 -13.74 -10.97
N VAL A 63 -12.05 -12.64 -10.23
CA VAL A 63 -11.28 -12.30 -9.03
C VAL A 63 -11.85 -12.90 -7.73
N ALA A 64 -12.92 -13.68 -7.78
CA ALA A 64 -13.56 -14.23 -6.59
C ALA A 64 -12.66 -15.16 -5.75
N ASN A 65 -11.62 -15.72 -6.33
CA ASN A 65 -10.72 -16.67 -5.68
C ASN A 65 -9.39 -16.04 -5.18
N VAL A 66 -9.21 -14.73 -5.31
CA VAL A 66 -8.00 -14.09 -4.78
C VAL A 66 -8.05 -14.00 -3.25
N ASP A 67 -6.89 -14.03 -2.63
CA ASP A 67 -6.77 -13.89 -1.17
C ASP A 67 -6.94 -12.45 -0.69
N VAL A 68 -6.57 -11.48 -1.54
CA VAL A 68 -6.59 -10.04 -1.18
C VAL A 68 -7.01 -9.20 -2.39
N ALA A 69 -7.95 -8.29 -2.17
CA ALA A 69 -8.24 -7.20 -3.09
C ALA A 69 -7.58 -5.90 -2.61
N ILE A 70 -6.93 -5.19 -3.52
CA ILE A 70 -6.26 -3.93 -3.23
C ILE A 70 -6.85 -2.84 -4.12
N VAL A 71 -7.64 -1.94 -3.55
CA VAL A 71 -8.35 -0.89 -4.25
C VAL A 71 -7.56 0.41 -4.15
N THR A 72 -6.89 0.79 -5.25
CA THR A 72 -6.00 1.96 -5.31
C THR A 72 -6.50 3.06 -6.24
N ILE A 73 -7.80 3.07 -6.52
CA ILE A 73 -8.45 4.07 -7.37
C ILE A 73 -8.46 5.41 -6.64
N GLY A 74 -7.74 6.41 -7.16
CA GLY A 74 -7.60 7.72 -6.49
C GLY A 74 -8.51 8.81 -7.06
N GLU A 75 -8.75 8.80 -8.39
CA GLU A 75 -9.45 9.88 -9.09
C GLU A 75 -10.98 9.76 -9.05
N ASN A 76 -11.49 8.52 -8.98
CA ASN A 76 -12.92 8.22 -8.96
C ASN A 76 -13.29 7.48 -7.66
N PHE A 77 -13.76 8.25 -6.67
CA PHE A 77 -14.15 7.68 -5.38
C PHE A 77 -15.39 6.80 -5.46
N GLU A 78 -16.32 7.09 -6.38
CA GLU A 78 -17.47 6.23 -6.64
C GLU A 78 -17.05 4.83 -7.08
N ALA A 79 -16.14 4.72 -8.06
CA ALA A 79 -15.58 3.44 -8.48
C ALA A 79 -14.86 2.71 -7.32
N SER A 80 -14.15 3.44 -6.45
CA SER A 80 -13.51 2.84 -5.27
C SER A 80 -14.54 2.23 -4.31
N ILE A 81 -15.68 2.89 -4.08
CA ILE A 81 -16.78 2.37 -3.25
C ILE A 81 -17.38 1.11 -3.90
N ILE A 82 -17.71 1.17 -5.21
CA ILE A 82 -18.33 0.07 -5.94
C ILE A 82 -17.43 -1.17 -5.90
N VAL A 83 -16.14 -1.02 -6.27
CA VAL A 83 -15.18 -2.12 -6.24
C VAL A 83 -15.06 -2.73 -4.84
N THR A 84 -14.94 -1.90 -3.80
CA THR A 84 -14.84 -2.38 -2.42
C THR A 84 -16.07 -3.18 -1.99
N ALA A 85 -17.27 -2.65 -2.28
CA ALA A 85 -18.54 -3.31 -1.95
C ALA A 85 -18.69 -4.63 -2.71
N VAL A 86 -18.40 -4.66 -4.02
CA VAL A 86 -18.49 -5.88 -4.85
C VAL A 86 -17.46 -6.92 -4.39
N CYS A 87 -16.22 -6.52 -4.08
CA CYS A 87 -15.22 -7.44 -3.54
C CYS A 87 -15.68 -8.09 -2.23
N LYS A 88 -16.36 -7.33 -1.36
CA LYS A 88 -16.93 -7.85 -0.12
C LYS A 88 -18.09 -8.82 -0.39
N GLU A 89 -18.97 -8.46 -1.32
CA GLU A 89 -20.13 -9.30 -1.70
C GLU A 89 -19.71 -10.63 -2.31
N ILE A 90 -18.70 -10.64 -3.19
CA ILE A 90 -18.20 -11.90 -3.80
C ILE A 90 -17.30 -12.72 -2.87
N GLY A 91 -17.07 -12.24 -1.63
CA GLY A 91 -16.43 -13.00 -0.57
C GLY A 91 -14.91 -12.98 -0.57
N ILE A 92 -14.25 -11.95 -1.14
CA ILE A 92 -12.80 -11.84 -1.04
C ILE A 92 -12.41 -11.69 0.44
N PRO A 93 -11.46 -12.51 0.95
CA PRO A 93 -11.19 -12.61 2.39
C PRO A 93 -10.62 -11.33 3.03
N TYR A 94 -9.85 -10.53 2.28
CA TYR A 94 -9.22 -9.33 2.80
C TYR A 94 -9.18 -8.22 1.75
N ILE A 95 -9.66 -7.04 2.13
CA ILE A 95 -9.80 -5.91 1.24
C ILE A 95 -9.06 -4.71 1.80
N ILE A 96 -8.02 -4.27 1.09
CA ILE A 96 -7.26 -3.06 1.41
C ILE A 96 -7.72 -1.95 0.46
N ALA A 97 -8.10 -0.80 1.00
CA ALA A 97 -8.53 0.32 0.18
C ALA A 97 -7.73 1.59 0.47
N LYS A 98 -7.33 2.27 -0.61
CA LYS A 98 -6.71 3.59 -0.52
C LYS A 98 -7.77 4.66 -0.27
N ALA A 99 -7.52 5.53 0.72
CA ALA A 99 -8.29 6.72 0.95
C ALA A 99 -7.40 7.97 0.93
N ARG A 100 -7.96 9.10 0.50
CA ARG A 100 -7.28 10.40 0.52
C ARG A 100 -7.37 11.07 1.89
N ASP A 101 -8.47 10.86 2.59
CA ASP A 101 -8.76 11.46 3.89
C ASP A 101 -9.59 10.52 4.78
N LYS A 102 -9.76 10.92 6.05
CA LYS A 102 -10.49 10.12 7.05
C LYS A 102 -11.97 9.91 6.69
N LEU A 103 -12.60 10.85 5.98
CA LEU A 103 -14.01 10.69 5.58
C LEU A 103 -14.15 9.57 4.56
N GLN A 104 -13.32 9.59 3.52
CA GLN A 104 -13.28 8.50 2.52
C GLN A 104 -12.94 7.15 3.17
N GLY A 105 -11.95 7.10 4.07
CA GLY A 105 -11.60 5.89 4.79
C GLY A 105 -12.76 5.32 5.59
N ASN A 106 -13.48 6.16 6.34
CA ASN A 106 -14.67 5.75 7.10
C ASN A 106 -15.78 5.18 6.19
N ILE A 107 -15.96 5.74 5.01
CA ILE A 107 -16.95 5.22 4.05
C ILE A 107 -16.51 3.86 3.52
N LEU A 108 -15.25 3.73 3.08
CA LEU A 108 -14.70 2.47 2.55
C LEU A 108 -14.74 1.34 3.59
N THR A 109 -14.44 1.63 4.86
CA THR A 109 -14.60 0.66 5.96
C THR A 109 -16.05 0.21 6.11
N LYS A 110 -17.01 1.14 6.05
CA LYS A 110 -18.45 0.79 6.15
C LYS A 110 -18.94 -0.06 4.99
N VAL A 111 -18.39 0.08 3.80
CA VAL A 111 -18.76 -0.72 2.63
C VAL A 111 -17.97 -2.02 2.49
N GLY A 112 -17.01 -2.29 3.39
CA GLY A 112 -16.41 -3.61 3.50
C GLY A 112 -14.90 -3.68 3.40
N ALA A 113 -14.16 -2.56 3.34
CA ALA A 113 -12.72 -2.60 3.44
C ALA A 113 -12.28 -3.02 4.85
N ASP A 114 -11.35 -3.97 4.91
CA ASP A 114 -10.78 -4.49 6.15
C ASP A 114 -9.61 -3.61 6.62
N GLU A 115 -8.92 -2.96 5.69
CA GLU A 115 -7.80 -2.04 5.97
C GLU A 115 -7.88 -0.80 5.07
N ILE A 116 -7.56 0.37 5.65
CA ILE A 116 -7.47 1.63 4.92
C ILE A 116 -6.04 2.14 4.97
N VAL A 117 -5.50 2.50 3.80
CA VAL A 117 -4.17 3.12 3.67
C VAL A 117 -4.30 4.56 3.19
N TYR A 118 -3.43 5.43 3.72
CA TYR A 118 -3.35 6.86 3.39
C TYR A 118 -1.95 7.21 2.86
N PRO A 119 -1.54 6.72 1.68
CA PRO A 119 -0.14 6.71 1.24
C PRO A 119 0.51 8.10 1.22
N GLU A 120 -0.24 9.12 0.79
CA GLU A 120 0.26 10.49 0.73
C GLU A 120 0.48 11.07 2.13
N SER A 121 -0.46 10.85 3.05
CA SER A 121 -0.36 11.32 4.44
C SER A 121 0.77 10.60 5.18
N GLU A 122 0.82 9.29 5.10
CA GLU A 122 1.85 8.46 5.73
C GLU A 122 3.26 8.82 5.23
N THR A 123 3.40 9.00 3.90
CA THR A 123 4.66 9.44 3.30
C THR A 123 5.04 10.85 3.76
N GLY A 124 4.09 11.78 3.80
CA GLY A 124 4.31 13.13 4.28
C GLY A 124 4.78 13.19 5.73
N ILE A 125 4.12 12.43 6.61
CA ILE A 125 4.51 12.30 8.03
C ILE A 125 5.93 11.74 8.14
N ARG A 126 6.24 10.66 7.42
CA ARG A 126 7.57 10.04 7.42
C ARG A 126 8.64 11.02 6.95
N MET A 127 8.39 11.74 5.84
CA MET A 127 9.31 12.75 5.34
C MET A 127 9.53 13.88 6.34
N ALA A 128 8.46 14.38 6.99
CA ALA A 128 8.58 15.42 8.01
C ALA A 128 9.41 14.97 9.21
N LYS A 129 9.22 13.74 9.69
CA LYS A 129 10.03 13.14 10.75
C LYS A 129 11.50 13.05 10.35
N ASN A 130 11.79 12.55 9.14
CA ASN A 130 13.16 12.46 8.63
C ASN A 130 13.84 13.84 8.57
N LEU A 131 13.13 14.85 8.09
CA LEU A 131 13.65 16.23 8.04
C LEU A 131 13.90 16.82 9.44
N ALA A 132 13.01 16.55 10.39
CA ALA A 132 13.14 17.04 11.77
C ALA A 132 14.34 16.43 12.51
N HIS A 133 14.70 15.18 12.21
CA HIS A 133 15.82 14.49 12.86
C HIS A 133 17.16 14.65 12.13
N GLY A 134 17.17 15.32 10.96
CA GLY A 134 18.36 15.60 10.14
C GLY A 134 18.86 14.38 9.34
N GLU A 135 19.87 14.62 8.49
CA GLU A 135 20.43 13.62 7.54
C GLU A 135 21.06 12.37 8.19
N LYS A 136 21.07 12.27 9.52
CA LYS A 136 21.72 11.16 10.24
C LYS A 136 20.87 9.89 10.34
N PHE A 137 19.57 9.98 10.08
CA PHE A 137 18.66 8.82 10.17
C PHE A 137 18.27 8.36 8.78
N MET A 138 18.58 7.10 8.46
CA MET A 138 18.30 6.52 7.13
C MET A 138 16.91 5.89 7.07
N ASP A 139 16.44 5.32 8.17
CA ASP A 139 15.09 4.75 8.23
C ASP A 139 14.59 4.72 9.70
N ILE A 140 13.30 5.04 9.88
CA ILE A 140 12.63 4.99 11.18
C ILE A 140 11.43 4.07 11.02
N ALA A 141 11.49 2.88 11.63
CA ALA A 141 10.35 1.97 11.73
C ALA A 141 9.68 2.17 13.10
N GLU A 142 8.48 2.72 13.12
CA GLU A 142 7.67 2.83 14.33
C GLU A 142 7.02 1.47 14.64
N ILE A 143 7.30 0.92 15.82
CA ILE A 143 6.68 -0.32 16.30
C ILE A 143 5.43 0.01 17.13
N SER A 144 5.43 1.14 17.82
CA SER A 144 4.30 1.67 18.59
C SER A 144 4.51 3.17 18.86
N ASP A 145 3.52 3.84 19.46
CA ASP A 145 3.60 5.25 19.87
C ASP A 145 4.80 5.56 20.77
N THR A 146 5.39 4.56 21.41
CA THR A 146 6.48 4.69 22.39
C THR A 146 7.78 4.02 21.96
N PHE A 147 7.77 3.20 20.90
CA PHE A 147 8.93 2.45 20.43
C PHE A 147 9.14 2.59 18.93
N SER A 148 10.36 2.95 18.56
CA SER A 148 10.80 2.96 17.15
C SER A 148 12.16 2.28 17.00
N ILE A 149 12.38 1.65 15.84
CA ILE A 149 13.69 1.19 15.40
C ILE A 149 14.24 2.23 14.45
N ILE A 150 15.45 2.68 14.71
CA ILE A 150 16.12 3.70 13.92
C ILE A 150 17.39 3.10 13.33
N GLU A 151 17.52 3.13 12.01
CA GLU A 151 18.77 2.89 11.32
C GLU A 151 19.50 4.22 11.17
N ALA A 152 20.72 4.32 11.70
CA ALA A 152 21.52 5.54 11.64
C ALA A 152 22.97 5.23 11.31
N LYS A 153 23.62 6.14 10.55
CA LYS A 153 25.07 6.09 10.41
C LYS A 153 25.72 6.33 11.77
N VAL A 154 26.67 5.47 12.11
CA VAL A 154 27.46 5.63 13.34
C VAL A 154 28.18 6.98 13.30
N PRO A 155 27.96 7.89 14.27
CA PRO A 155 28.70 9.13 14.36
C PRO A 155 30.20 8.87 14.52
N GLU A 156 31.05 9.69 13.92
CA GLU A 156 32.51 9.53 14.05
C GLU A 156 32.96 9.50 15.52
N SER A 157 32.28 10.24 16.39
CA SER A 157 32.55 10.26 17.84
C SER A 157 32.31 8.93 18.55
N TRP A 158 31.65 7.95 17.89
CA TRP A 158 31.36 6.61 18.43
C TRP A 158 32.35 5.55 17.94
N VAL A 159 33.08 5.84 16.86
CA VAL A 159 34.04 4.91 16.27
C VAL A 159 35.12 4.54 17.32
N GLY A 160 35.35 3.24 17.48
CA GLY A 160 36.32 2.72 18.45
C GLY A 160 35.88 2.66 19.91
N LYS A 161 34.60 3.03 20.21
CA LYS A 161 34.04 2.97 21.58
C LYS A 161 33.07 1.79 21.71
N ASN A 162 33.03 1.19 22.89
CA ASN A 162 32.03 0.17 23.22
C ASN A 162 30.74 0.82 23.78
N LEU A 163 29.65 0.03 23.88
CA LEU A 163 28.34 0.51 24.33
C LEU A 163 28.33 1.08 25.75
N MET A 164 29.21 0.60 26.65
CA MET A 164 29.32 1.13 28.01
C MET A 164 29.96 2.52 28.03
N GLU A 165 31.01 2.71 27.23
CA GLU A 165 31.68 4.02 27.09
C GLU A 165 30.76 5.07 26.46
N LEU A 166 29.87 4.65 25.56
CA LEU A 166 28.89 5.52 24.93
C LEU A 166 27.75 5.94 25.86
N SER A 167 27.51 5.18 26.92
CA SER A 167 26.43 5.44 27.91
C SER A 167 25.06 5.74 27.27
N LEU A 168 24.68 5.04 26.20
CA LEU A 168 23.51 5.32 25.37
C LEU A 168 22.19 5.34 26.16
N ARG A 169 22.05 4.47 27.18
CA ARG A 169 20.86 4.42 28.05
C ARG A 169 20.62 5.67 28.90
N LYS A 170 21.58 6.58 29.01
CA LYS A 170 21.48 7.81 29.81
C LYS A 170 21.20 9.06 28.97
N LYS A 171 21.12 8.92 27.66
CA LYS A 171 20.96 10.04 26.70
C LYS A 171 19.62 10.05 25.99
N VAL A 172 18.69 9.20 26.39
CA VAL A 172 17.30 9.15 25.90
C VAL A 172 16.38 9.74 26.94
#